data_ed1f5e0c08b072a7d881a137bd993cbf
#
_entry.id   ed1f5e0c08b072a7d881a137bd993cbf
#
_cell.length_a   1.000
_cell.length_b   1.000
_cell.length_c   1.000
_cell.angle_alpha   90.00
_cell.angle_beta   90.00
_cell.angle_gamma   90.00
#
_symmetry.space_group_name_H-M   'P 1'
#
loop_
_entity.id
_entity.type
_entity.pdbx_description
1 polymer ?
#
loop_
_entity_poly.entity_id
_entity_poly.type
_entity_poly.pdbx_seq_one_letter_code
_entity_poly.pdbx_strand_id
1 'polypeptide(L)'
;MDQQNTNLVPSQEQTYQTIRGSIVAAQHKLTAAVNTAMVEAYWEIGEQIYKACGENDRAEYGKGLLAYLSKQLTAEFGQGYTVRNLRAMRQFYCCFPIRHTLCAELSWSHYRLLMRVPDPKAREFYA
;
A
#
# COMPACT_ATOMS: atom_id res chain seq x y z
N MET A 1 41.19 10.35 -28.82
CA MET A 1 40.92 10.55 -28.46
C MET A 1 40.90 10.50 -27.45
N ASP A 2 40.84 10.46 -26.96
CA ASP A 2 40.60 10.65 -25.92
C ASP A 2 40.39 9.62 -25.13
N GLN A 3 40.70 8.50 -25.37
CA GLN A 3 40.57 7.42 -24.53
C GLN A 3 41.34 7.52 -23.28
N GLN A 4 42.48 8.16 -23.27
CA GLN A 4 43.19 8.35 -22.04
C GLN A 4 42.51 9.28 -21.12
N ASN A 5 41.79 10.24 -21.69
CA ASN A 5 41.07 11.19 -20.88
C ASN A 5 39.92 10.57 -20.18
N THR A 6 39.31 9.53 -20.75
CA THR A 6 38.18 8.87 -20.11
C THR A 6 38.59 8.13 -18.86
N ASN A 7 39.89 7.80 -18.71
CA ASN A 7 40.38 7.19 -17.46
C ASN A 7 40.44 8.19 -16.32
N LEU A 8 40.63 9.48 -16.62
CA LEU A 8 40.76 10.51 -15.62
C LEU A 8 39.49 11.33 -15.47
N VAL A 9 38.76 11.52 -16.54
CA VAL A 9 37.55 12.33 -16.57
C VAL A 9 36.43 11.52 -17.20
N PRO A 10 35.31 11.29 -16.50
CA PRO A 10 34.20 10.56 -17.09
C PRO A 10 33.66 11.28 -18.32
N SER A 11 33.22 10.54 -19.29
CA SER A 11 32.54 11.11 -20.45
C SER A 11 31.20 11.71 -20.04
N GLN A 12 30.65 12.55 -20.91
CA GLN A 12 29.33 13.12 -20.65
C GLN A 12 28.28 12.03 -20.46
N GLU A 13 28.37 10.99 -21.28
CA GLU A 13 27.43 9.88 -21.20
C GLU A 13 27.55 9.16 -19.85
N GLN A 14 28.75 8.89 -19.40
CA GLN A 14 28.95 8.22 -18.13
C GLN A 14 28.43 9.05 -16.97
N THR A 15 28.67 10.35 -17.00
CA THR A 15 28.17 11.26 -15.97
C THR A 15 26.65 11.26 -15.95
N TYR A 16 26.03 11.32 -17.12
CA TYR A 16 24.58 11.29 -17.22
C TYR A 16 24.02 9.98 -16.65
N GLN A 17 24.61 8.84 -16.99
CA GLN A 17 24.12 7.56 -16.52
C GLN A 17 24.27 7.43 -15.00
N THR A 18 25.33 7.96 -14.43
CA THR A 18 25.51 7.96 -12.98
C THR A 18 24.43 8.79 -12.30
N ILE A 19 24.17 9.97 -12.81
CA ILE A 19 23.14 10.87 -12.26
C ILE A 19 21.76 10.22 -12.41
N ARG A 20 21.48 9.68 -13.59
CA ARG A 20 20.20 9.02 -13.86
C ARG A 20 19.97 7.87 -12.88
N GLY A 21 21.00 7.08 -12.61
CA GLY A 21 20.91 5.98 -11.66
C GLY A 21 20.54 6.46 -10.27
N SER A 22 21.12 7.57 -9.84
CA SER A 22 20.79 8.14 -8.54
C SER A 22 19.34 8.59 -8.47
N ILE A 23 18.84 9.21 -9.52
CA ILE A 23 17.47 9.68 -9.56
C ILE A 23 16.49 8.50 -9.55
N VAL A 24 16.76 7.50 -10.39
CA VAL A 24 15.91 6.30 -10.46
C VAL A 24 15.86 5.59 -9.11
N ALA A 25 17.02 5.44 -8.46
CA ALA A 25 17.09 4.80 -7.16
C ALA A 25 16.28 5.57 -6.11
N ALA A 26 16.36 6.90 -6.14
CA ALA A 26 15.60 7.73 -5.22
C ALA A 26 14.09 7.60 -5.47
N GLN A 27 13.67 7.54 -6.73
CA GLN A 27 12.27 7.36 -7.08
C GLN A 27 11.74 6.01 -6.60
N HIS A 28 12.55 4.95 -6.72
CA HIS A 28 12.16 3.63 -6.23
C HIS A 28 11.99 3.62 -4.71
N LYS A 29 12.91 4.26 -3.99
CA LYS A 29 12.80 4.36 -2.54
C LYS A 29 11.55 5.13 -2.12
N LEU A 30 11.26 6.22 -2.82
CA LEU A 30 10.08 7.01 -2.52
C LEU A 30 8.80 6.20 -2.77
N THR A 31 8.72 5.49 -3.89
CA THR A 31 7.57 4.67 -4.20
C THR A 31 7.36 3.59 -3.15
N ALA A 32 8.45 2.93 -2.72
CA ALA A 32 8.36 1.90 -1.68
C ALA A 32 7.88 2.49 -0.36
N ALA A 33 8.38 3.67 0.01
CA ALA A 33 7.97 4.32 1.24
C ALA A 33 6.49 4.72 1.20
N VAL A 34 6.02 5.23 0.06
CA VAL A 34 4.61 5.58 -0.10
C VAL A 34 3.74 4.34 -0.02
N ASN A 35 4.14 3.25 -0.67
CA ASN A 35 3.38 2.01 -0.61
C ASN A 35 3.26 1.48 0.81
N THR A 36 4.35 1.49 1.56
CA THR A 36 4.34 1.05 2.95
C THR A 36 3.41 1.91 3.80
N ALA A 37 3.51 3.23 3.66
CA ALA A 37 2.68 4.15 4.42
C ALA A 37 1.20 3.96 4.09
N MET A 38 0.88 3.76 2.81
CA MET A 38 -0.51 3.58 2.40
C MET A 38 -1.09 2.26 2.88
N VAL A 39 -0.29 1.19 2.85
CA VAL A 39 -0.75 -0.11 3.37
C VAL A 39 -1.05 0.01 4.86
N GLU A 40 -0.19 0.66 5.61
CA GLU A 40 -0.43 0.87 7.04
C GLU A 40 -1.68 1.71 7.29
N ALA A 41 -1.88 2.75 6.48
CA ALA A 41 -3.07 3.58 6.61
C ALA A 41 -4.34 2.79 6.33
N TYR A 42 -4.33 1.96 5.30
CA TYR A 42 -5.49 1.12 4.96
C TYR A 42 -5.78 0.12 6.06
N TRP A 43 -4.74 -0.43 6.67
CA TRP A 43 -4.92 -1.33 7.81
C TRP A 43 -5.57 -0.59 8.98
N GLU A 44 -5.12 0.63 9.28
CA GLU A 44 -5.69 1.42 10.36
C GLU A 44 -7.15 1.79 10.08
N ILE A 45 -7.46 2.13 8.83
CA ILE A 45 -8.84 2.40 8.43
C ILE A 45 -9.70 1.17 8.68
N GLY A 46 -9.20 0.00 8.27
CA GLY A 46 -9.91 -1.26 8.49
C GLY A 46 -10.14 -1.53 9.96
N GLU A 47 -9.14 -1.26 10.79
CA GLU A 47 -9.26 -1.42 12.23
C GLU A 47 -10.35 -0.53 12.81
N GLN A 48 -10.40 0.74 12.40
CA GLN A 48 -11.39 1.68 12.90
C GLN A 48 -12.80 1.29 12.46
N ILE A 49 -12.95 0.84 11.23
CA ILE A 49 -14.25 0.38 10.74
C ILE A 49 -14.70 -0.85 11.53
N TYR A 50 -13.79 -1.80 11.73
CA TYR A 50 -14.11 -3.02 12.48
C TYR A 50 -14.56 -2.69 13.90
N LYS A 51 -13.83 -1.80 14.58
CA LYS A 51 -14.16 -1.42 15.95
C LYS A 51 -15.49 -0.68 16.04
N ALA A 52 -15.78 0.16 15.05
CA ALA A 52 -17.01 0.92 15.04
C ALA A 52 -18.23 0.03 14.79
N CYS A 53 -18.09 -0.98 13.94
CA CYS A 53 -19.19 -1.90 13.63
C CYS A 53 -19.37 -2.99 14.69
N GLY A 54 -18.35 -3.24 15.50
CA GLY A 54 -18.35 -4.31 16.47
C GLY A 54 -18.10 -5.67 15.86
N GLU A 55 -17.85 -6.64 16.71
CA GLU A 55 -17.53 -8.00 16.26
C GLU A 55 -18.69 -8.69 15.56
N ASN A 56 -19.91 -8.34 15.93
CA ASN A 56 -21.10 -9.02 15.43
C ASN A 56 -21.63 -8.43 14.14
N ASP A 57 -20.86 -7.50 13.53
CA ASP A 57 -21.21 -6.99 12.22
C ASP A 57 -22.67 -6.51 12.16
N ARG A 58 -22.96 -5.41 12.82
CA ARG A 58 -24.28 -4.81 12.77
C ARG A 58 -24.52 -4.33 11.35
N ALA A 59 -25.21 -5.16 10.57
CA ALA A 59 -25.29 -4.97 9.13
C ALA A 59 -25.82 -3.61 8.73
N GLU A 60 -26.88 -3.14 9.39
CA GLU A 60 -27.46 -1.85 9.01
C GLU A 60 -26.58 -0.69 9.41
N TYR A 61 -26.00 -0.74 10.62
CA TYR A 61 -25.08 0.30 11.05
C TYR A 61 -23.85 0.32 10.15
N GLY A 62 -23.34 -0.86 9.82
CA GLY A 62 -22.17 -0.97 8.95
C GLY A 62 -22.42 -0.38 7.56
N LYS A 63 -23.58 -0.64 6.98
CA LYS A 63 -23.92 -0.06 5.68
C LYS A 63 -23.99 1.45 5.75
N GLY A 64 -24.63 1.99 6.77
CA GLY A 64 -24.74 3.42 6.93
C GLY A 64 -23.39 4.06 7.17
N LEU A 65 -22.56 3.44 8.01
CA LEU A 65 -21.24 3.95 8.30
C LEU A 65 -20.36 3.94 7.05
N LEU A 66 -20.35 2.85 6.30
CA LEU A 66 -19.52 2.76 5.11
C LEU A 66 -19.94 3.78 4.05
N ALA A 67 -21.25 3.96 3.87
CA ALA A 67 -21.75 4.95 2.92
C ALA A 67 -21.34 6.36 3.34
N TYR A 68 -21.46 6.68 4.63
CA TYR A 68 -21.08 7.97 5.16
C TYR A 68 -19.58 8.21 4.98
N LEU A 69 -18.76 7.24 5.37
CA LEU A 69 -17.31 7.35 5.25
C LEU A 69 -16.88 7.50 3.79
N SER A 70 -17.48 6.71 2.90
CA SER A 70 -17.15 6.78 1.49
C SER A 70 -17.41 8.18 0.95
N LYS A 71 -18.55 8.76 1.29
CA LYS A 71 -18.91 10.10 0.84
C LYS A 71 -17.92 11.15 1.38
N GLN A 72 -17.63 11.11 2.68
CA GLN A 72 -16.75 12.08 3.30
C GLN A 72 -15.32 11.96 2.78
N LEU A 73 -14.79 10.74 2.72
CA LEU A 73 -13.42 10.52 2.29
C LEU A 73 -13.22 10.81 0.81
N THR A 74 -14.22 10.48 -0.02
CA THR A 74 -14.14 10.79 -1.44
C THR A 74 -14.17 12.29 -1.68
N ALA A 75 -14.97 13.02 -0.92
CA ALA A 75 -15.05 14.47 -1.05
C ALA A 75 -13.73 15.15 -0.67
N GLU A 76 -13.03 14.61 0.31
CA GLU A 76 -11.80 15.24 0.81
C GLU A 76 -10.54 14.72 0.11
N PHE A 77 -10.46 13.42 -0.16
CA PHE A 77 -9.23 12.79 -0.64
C PHE A 77 -9.35 12.22 -2.06
N GLY A 78 -10.52 12.26 -2.67
CA GLY A 78 -10.72 11.78 -4.02
C GLY A 78 -11.01 10.29 -4.08
N GLN A 79 -10.69 9.69 -5.21
CA GLN A 79 -11.03 8.29 -5.46
C GLN A 79 -10.21 7.34 -4.59
N GLY A 80 -10.71 6.14 -4.45
CA GLY A 80 -10.03 5.10 -3.67
C GLY A 80 -10.75 4.73 -2.39
N TYR A 81 -11.81 5.46 -2.03
CA TYR A 81 -12.54 5.24 -0.78
C TYR A 81 -13.99 4.86 -1.02
N THR A 82 -14.22 4.06 -2.04
CA THR A 82 -15.55 3.51 -2.29
C THR A 82 -15.94 2.55 -1.18
N VAL A 83 -17.25 2.30 -1.04
CA VAL A 83 -17.72 1.33 -0.06
C VAL A 83 -17.02 -0.02 -0.26
N ARG A 84 -16.84 -0.42 -1.52
CA ARG A 84 -16.13 -1.67 -1.83
C ARG A 84 -14.71 -1.68 -1.30
N ASN A 85 -13.98 -0.59 -1.50
CA ASN A 85 -12.60 -0.49 -1.02
C ASN A 85 -12.55 -0.42 0.50
N LEU A 86 -13.47 0.28 1.13
CA LEU A 86 -13.53 0.33 2.59
C LEU A 86 -13.81 -1.04 3.19
N ARG A 87 -14.67 -1.84 2.54
CA ARG A 87 -14.88 -3.22 2.96
C ARG A 87 -13.61 -4.05 2.82
N ALA A 88 -12.86 -3.83 1.74
CA ALA A 88 -11.59 -4.53 1.55
C ALA A 88 -10.59 -4.15 2.65
N MET A 89 -10.56 -2.90 3.07
CA MET A 89 -9.69 -2.46 4.16
C MET A 89 -10.08 -3.11 5.48
N ARG A 90 -11.39 -3.20 5.76
CA ARG A 90 -11.88 -3.91 6.93
C ARG A 90 -11.46 -5.39 6.90
N GLN A 91 -11.63 -6.03 5.75
CA GLN A 91 -11.22 -7.41 5.58
C GLN A 91 -9.72 -7.56 5.77
N PHE A 92 -8.95 -6.60 5.30
CA PHE A 92 -7.51 -6.59 5.47
C PHE A 92 -7.13 -6.64 6.94
N TYR A 93 -7.74 -5.80 7.76
CA TYR A 93 -7.51 -5.84 9.20
C TYR A 93 -7.90 -7.20 9.79
N CYS A 94 -9.04 -7.76 9.37
CA CYS A 94 -9.49 -9.04 9.89
C CYS A 94 -8.57 -10.19 9.50
N CYS A 95 -7.97 -10.13 8.29
CA CYS A 95 -7.05 -11.16 7.84
C CYS A 95 -5.67 -11.03 8.47
N PHE A 96 -5.24 -9.81 8.79
CA PHE A 96 -3.91 -9.54 9.33
C PHE A 96 -4.06 -8.66 10.58
N PRO A 97 -4.60 -9.22 11.68
CA PRO A 97 -4.95 -8.39 12.84
C PRO A 97 -3.75 -7.87 13.62
N ILE A 98 -2.56 -8.35 13.33
CA ILE A 98 -1.36 -7.90 14.02
C ILE A 98 -0.55 -7.03 13.07
N ARG A 99 -0.45 -5.73 13.39
CA ARG A 99 0.15 -4.73 12.52
C ARG A 99 1.58 -5.07 12.11
N HIS A 100 2.39 -5.52 13.04
CA HIS A 100 3.80 -5.77 12.75
C HIS A 100 4.04 -7.00 11.87
N THR A 101 3.00 -7.77 11.57
CA THR A 101 3.12 -8.88 10.61
C THR A 101 2.95 -8.43 9.17
N LEU A 102 2.63 -7.15 8.95
CA LEU A 102 2.51 -6.63 7.59
C LEU A 102 3.87 -6.58 6.92
N CYS A 103 3.93 -7.07 5.70
CA CYS A 103 5.16 -7.11 4.94
C CYS A 103 5.39 -5.78 4.23
N ALA A 104 6.53 -5.13 4.51
CA ALA A 104 6.85 -3.84 3.92
C ALA A 104 7.07 -3.90 2.42
N GLU A 105 7.34 -5.09 1.88
CA GLU A 105 7.59 -5.26 0.46
C GLU A 105 6.33 -5.46 -0.37
N LEU A 106 5.18 -5.68 0.29
CA LEU A 106 3.92 -5.92 -0.40
C LEU A 106 3.13 -4.61 -0.52
N SER A 107 2.59 -4.37 -1.71
CA SER A 107 1.71 -3.24 -1.94
C SER A 107 0.27 -3.61 -1.59
N TRP A 108 -0.61 -2.61 -1.58
CA TRP A 108 -2.04 -2.82 -1.35
C TRP A 108 -2.62 -3.82 -2.36
N SER A 109 -2.19 -3.74 -3.62
CA SER A 109 -2.67 -4.66 -4.65
C SER A 109 -2.30 -6.10 -4.33
N HIS A 110 -1.09 -6.33 -3.82
CA HIS A 110 -0.67 -7.66 -3.41
C HIS A 110 -1.53 -8.20 -2.28
N TYR A 111 -1.81 -7.37 -1.26
CA TYR A 111 -2.65 -7.79 -0.15
C TYR A 111 -4.07 -8.12 -0.61
N ARG A 112 -4.60 -7.37 -1.57
CA ARG A 112 -5.93 -7.67 -2.10
C ARG A 112 -5.97 -9.04 -2.78
N LEU A 113 -4.89 -9.41 -3.47
CA LEU A 113 -4.80 -10.73 -4.08
C LEU A 113 -4.69 -11.82 -3.01
N LEU A 114 -3.87 -11.59 -1.98
CA LEU A 114 -3.73 -12.56 -0.90
C LEU A 114 -5.04 -12.83 -0.19
N MET A 115 -5.86 -11.80 -0.01
CA MET A 115 -7.16 -11.96 0.66
C MET A 115 -8.15 -12.80 -0.14
N ARG A 116 -7.88 -13.04 -1.42
CA ARG A 116 -8.72 -13.92 -2.24
C ARG A 116 -8.37 -15.39 -2.04
N VAL A 117 -7.22 -15.67 -1.43
CA VAL A 117 -6.80 -17.03 -1.16
C VAL A 117 -7.60 -17.54 0.04
N PRO A 118 -8.39 -18.60 -0.10
CA PRO A 118 -9.27 -19.05 0.98
C PRO A 118 -8.54 -19.72 2.13
N ASP A 119 -7.36 -20.27 1.90
CA ASP A 119 -6.61 -20.98 2.93
C ASP A 119 -5.74 -20.01 3.71
N PRO A 120 -5.99 -19.84 5.04
CA PRO A 120 -5.16 -18.95 5.84
C PRO A 120 -3.68 -19.32 5.84
N LYS A 121 -3.36 -20.59 5.76
CA LYS A 121 -1.96 -21.02 5.71
C LYS A 121 -1.28 -20.54 4.44
N ALA A 122 -1.99 -20.60 3.31
CA ALA A 122 -1.46 -20.10 2.06
C ALA A 122 -1.20 -18.60 2.14
N ARG A 123 -2.09 -17.84 2.79
CA ARG A 123 -1.88 -16.41 2.98
C ARG A 123 -0.63 -16.14 3.80
N GLU A 124 -0.43 -16.89 4.87
CA GLU A 124 0.75 -16.74 5.70
C GLU A 124 2.02 -17.04 4.93
N PHE A 125 1.98 -18.02 4.08
CA PHE A 125 3.13 -18.38 3.26
C PHE A 125 3.56 -17.24 2.35
N TYR A 126 2.60 -16.52 1.77
CA TYR A 126 2.91 -15.42 0.85
C TYR A 126 3.15 -14.09 1.57
N ALA A 127 2.71 -13.97 2.77
CA ALA A 127 2.92 -12.76 3.56
C ALA A 127 4.25 -12.81 4.29
#